data_1a67b00faceee6b5983020bee9623442
#
_entry.id   1a67b00faceee6b5983020bee9623442
#
_cell.length_a   1.000
_cell.length_b   1.000
_cell.length_c   1.000
_cell.angle_alpha   90.00
_cell.angle_beta   90.00
_cell.angle_gamma   90.00
#
_symmetry.space_group_name_H-M   'P 1'
#
loop_
_entity.id
_entity.type
_entity.pdbx_description
1 polymer ?
#
loop_
_entity_poly.entity_id
_entity_poly.type
_entity_poly.pdbx_seq_one_letter_code
_entity_poly.pdbx_strand_id
1 'polypeptide(L)'
;MTAPTGRAHGNAKYHLERCRCPICCKAARDYQNNRSRAIAYGRWQPFVDAEPVRQHVRALGEFGIGWIRAAKLAGVSTGGVSKLLYGDNPRGLAPSKRVRPETALKLLAVEPTLDNLGGRTVVDGTGTRRRLQALVYAGWTQSELARRMQMNRANFSKTIVSSLVEVATLKTVRALYDELWRVDPVTAGVPAHRAEAARRIATARGWAPIGAWDDDRIDDPQAFPDWTGWCGTPKGRSIHYRIKVPVCQPCREVHARPHEVAA
;
A
#
# COMPACT_ATOMS: atom_id res chain seq x y z
N MET A 1 -9.74 -7.37 -49.37
CA MET A 1 -8.39 -7.11 -48.76
C MET A 1 -8.65 -6.50 -47.37
N THR A 2 -8.47 -7.27 -46.30
CA THR A 2 -8.63 -6.81 -44.91
C THR A 2 -7.47 -5.88 -44.57
N ALA A 3 -7.78 -4.71 -43.98
CA ALA A 3 -6.79 -3.72 -43.57
C ALA A 3 -5.72 -4.38 -42.66
N PRO A 4 -4.44 -4.00 -42.71
CA PRO A 4 -3.41 -4.57 -41.89
C PRO A 4 -3.69 -4.21 -40.43
N THR A 5 -4.15 -5.21 -39.64
CA THR A 5 -4.21 -5.07 -38.19
C THR A 5 -2.77 -4.99 -37.72
N GLY A 6 -2.37 -3.95 -36.98
CA GLY A 6 -0.98 -3.73 -36.54
C GLY A 6 -0.38 -4.83 -35.65
N ARG A 7 -0.79 -6.08 -35.84
CA ARG A 7 -0.35 -7.25 -35.08
C ARG A 7 1.07 -7.66 -35.48
N ALA A 8 1.95 -7.84 -34.49
CA ALA A 8 3.31 -8.32 -34.70
C ALA A 8 3.33 -9.70 -35.39
N HIS A 9 4.37 -9.95 -36.22
CA HIS A 9 4.57 -11.24 -36.85
C HIS A 9 4.78 -12.35 -35.80
N GLY A 10 4.11 -13.50 -35.97
CA GLY A 10 4.16 -14.62 -35.04
C GLY A 10 3.02 -15.61 -35.28
N ASN A 11 2.87 -16.59 -34.35
CA ASN A 11 1.86 -17.64 -34.44
C ASN A 11 0.41 -17.08 -34.53
N ALA A 12 0.09 -16.03 -33.78
CA ALA A 12 -1.24 -15.43 -33.83
C ALA A 12 -1.57 -14.83 -35.20
N LYS A 13 -0.61 -14.13 -35.84
CA LYS A 13 -0.78 -13.57 -37.17
C LYS A 13 -0.88 -14.64 -38.25
N TYR A 14 -0.16 -15.76 -38.06
CA TYR A 14 -0.26 -16.93 -38.94
C TYR A 14 -1.70 -17.51 -39.00
N HIS A 15 -2.32 -17.66 -37.82
CA HIS A 15 -3.65 -18.28 -37.72
C HIS A 15 -4.80 -17.29 -38.00
N LEU A 16 -4.73 -16.09 -37.47
CA LEU A 16 -5.84 -15.12 -37.52
C LEU A 16 -5.86 -14.29 -38.81
N GLU A 17 -4.68 -13.95 -39.33
CA GLU A 17 -4.54 -13.12 -40.53
C GLU A 17 -4.00 -13.91 -41.73
N ARG A 18 -3.79 -15.22 -41.57
CA ARG A 18 -3.28 -16.12 -42.59
C ARG A 18 -1.92 -15.67 -43.18
N CYS A 19 -1.12 -14.94 -42.41
CA CYS A 19 0.22 -14.51 -42.84
C CYS A 19 1.14 -15.73 -43.00
N ARG A 20 1.83 -15.82 -44.13
CA ARG A 20 2.69 -16.97 -44.49
C ARG A 20 4.16 -16.57 -44.64
N CYS A 21 4.57 -15.39 -44.08
CA CYS A 21 5.97 -15.01 -44.10
C CYS A 21 6.83 -16.00 -43.28
N PRO A 22 8.16 -16.05 -43.49
CA PRO A 22 9.06 -17.00 -42.83
C PRO A 22 8.96 -16.91 -41.29
N ILE A 23 8.81 -15.71 -40.71
CA ILE A 23 8.68 -15.48 -39.27
C ILE A 23 7.39 -16.15 -38.72
N CYS A 24 6.25 -15.91 -39.39
CA CYS A 24 4.97 -16.49 -38.97
C CYS A 24 4.93 -18.01 -39.14
N CYS A 25 5.47 -18.54 -40.25
CA CYS A 25 5.57 -19.98 -40.50
C CYS A 25 6.46 -20.66 -39.44
N LYS A 26 7.63 -20.06 -39.12
CA LYS A 26 8.51 -20.56 -38.07
C LYS A 26 7.80 -20.57 -36.71
N ALA A 27 7.20 -19.45 -36.32
CA ALA A 27 6.48 -19.36 -35.05
C ALA A 27 5.34 -20.36 -34.91
N ALA A 28 4.60 -20.67 -36.01
CA ALA A 28 3.54 -21.68 -36.02
C ALA A 28 4.12 -23.08 -35.86
N ARG A 29 5.23 -23.41 -36.55
CA ARG A 29 5.93 -24.67 -36.43
C ARG A 29 6.50 -24.88 -35.01
N ASP A 30 7.17 -23.89 -34.47
CA ASP A 30 7.75 -23.93 -33.12
C ASP A 30 6.64 -24.16 -32.07
N TYR A 31 5.50 -23.50 -32.20
CA TYR A 31 4.34 -23.72 -31.34
C TYR A 31 3.83 -25.17 -31.42
N GLN A 32 3.68 -25.74 -32.63
CA GLN A 32 3.23 -27.09 -32.79
C GLN A 32 4.23 -28.10 -32.22
N ASN A 33 5.51 -27.94 -32.49
CA ASN A 33 6.57 -28.78 -31.94
C ASN A 33 6.58 -28.77 -30.42
N ASN A 34 6.50 -27.57 -29.82
CA ASN A 34 6.47 -27.41 -28.36
C ASN A 34 5.20 -28.03 -27.75
N ARG A 35 4.05 -27.86 -28.42
CA ARG A 35 2.79 -28.52 -28.00
C ARG A 35 2.91 -30.02 -28.05
N SER A 36 3.40 -30.59 -29.14
CA SER A 36 3.55 -32.06 -29.33
C SER A 36 4.50 -32.65 -28.28
N ARG A 37 5.63 -31.98 -28.02
CA ARG A 37 6.56 -32.36 -26.94
C ARG A 37 5.89 -32.31 -25.57
N ALA A 38 5.17 -31.23 -25.27
CA ALA A 38 4.48 -31.08 -23.99
C ALA A 38 3.41 -32.15 -23.77
N ILE A 39 2.69 -32.56 -24.85
CA ILE A 39 1.73 -33.67 -24.81
C ILE A 39 2.46 -35.01 -24.56
N ALA A 40 3.52 -35.28 -25.29
CA ALA A 40 4.30 -36.52 -25.15
C ALA A 40 4.87 -36.71 -23.73
N TYR A 41 5.25 -35.59 -23.07
CA TYR A 41 5.76 -35.60 -21.68
C TYR A 41 4.67 -35.44 -20.62
N GLY A 42 3.39 -35.46 -20.96
CA GLY A 42 2.28 -35.28 -20.02
C GLY A 42 2.22 -33.88 -19.39
N ARG A 43 2.92 -32.87 -19.96
CA ARG A 43 3.02 -31.49 -19.42
C ARG A 43 2.06 -30.49 -20.09
N TRP A 44 1.26 -30.95 -21.04
CA TRP A 44 0.34 -30.08 -21.76
C TRP A 44 -0.89 -29.76 -20.89
N GLN A 45 -0.85 -28.62 -20.23
CA GLN A 45 -1.96 -28.08 -19.47
C GLN A 45 -2.38 -26.73 -20.05
N PRO A 46 -3.21 -26.70 -21.09
CA PRO A 46 -3.62 -25.47 -21.76
C PRO A 46 -4.48 -24.57 -20.87
N PHE A 47 -5.14 -25.15 -19.89
CA PHE A 47 -6.00 -24.47 -18.93
C PHE A 47 -5.93 -25.13 -17.56
N VAL A 48 -6.09 -24.32 -16.51
CA VAL A 48 -6.25 -24.73 -15.11
C VAL A 48 -7.63 -24.32 -14.61
N ASP A 49 -8.05 -24.86 -13.46
CA ASP A 49 -9.29 -24.43 -12.80
C ASP A 49 -9.27 -22.92 -12.51
N ALA A 50 -10.40 -22.27 -12.78
CA ALA A 50 -10.55 -20.84 -12.58
C ALA A 50 -11.00 -20.48 -11.16
N GLU A 51 -11.55 -21.41 -10.38
CA GLU A 51 -12.14 -21.11 -9.08
C GLU A 51 -11.12 -20.58 -8.07
N PRO A 52 -9.92 -21.17 -7.89
CA PRO A 52 -8.91 -20.60 -6.98
C PRO A 52 -8.52 -19.17 -7.34
N VAL A 53 -8.39 -18.89 -8.66
CA VAL A 53 -8.04 -17.52 -9.13
C VAL A 53 -9.18 -16.54 -8.87
N ARG A 54 -10.43 -16.98 -9.07
CA ARG A 54 -11.63 -16.18 -8.80
C ARG A 54 -11.74 -15.83 -7.32
N GLN A 55 -11.54 -16.80 -6.44
CA GLN A 55 -11.53 -16.59 -4.99
C GLN A 55 -10.45 -15.61 -4.57
N HIS A 56 -9.23 -15.78 -5.11
CA HIS A 56 -8.14 -14.85 -4.83
C HIS A 56 -8.46 -13.41 -5.27
N VAL A 57 -9.00 -13.22 -6.49
CA VAL A 57 -9.37 -11.87 -6.96
C VAL A 57 -10.51 -11.27 -6.11
N ARG A 58 -11.43 -12.09 -5.58
CA ARG A 58 -12.47 -11.62 -4.64
C ARG A 58 -11.87 -11.21 -3.31
N ALA A 59 -10.96 -12.01 -2.74
CA ALA A 59 -10.24 -11.67 -1.51
C ALA A 59 -9.41 -10.38 -1.66
N LEU A 60 -8.77 -10.16 -2.82
CA LEU A 60 -8.14 -8.87 -3.12
C LEU A 60 -9.16 -7.72 -3.10
N GLY A 61 -10.39 -7.96 -3.61
CA GLY A 61 -11.49 -6.99 -3.56
C GLY A 61 -11.92 -6.64 -2.14
N GLU A 62 -12.02 -7.62 -1.25
CA GLU A 62 -12.33 -7.43 0.17
C GLU A 62 -11.23 -6.63 0.89
N PHE A 63 -9.97 -6.84 0.52
CA PHE A 63 -8.85 -6.02 1.00
C PHE A 63 -8.87 -4.58 0.46
N GLY A 64 -9.63 -4.30 -0.61
CA GLY A 64 -9.72 -2.98 -1.26
C GLY A 64 -8.98 -2.87 -2.60
N ILE A 65 -8.43 -3.97 -3.12
CA ILE A 65 -7.84 -4.03 -4.46
C ILE A 65 -8.90 -4.52 -5.45
N GLY A 66 -9.69 -3.59 -6.00
CA GLY A 66 -10.73 -3.93 -6.98
C GLY A 66 -10.18 -4.70 -8.19
N TRP A 67 -11.00 -5.55 -8.80
CA TRP A 67 -10.61 -6.47 -9.89
C TRP A 67 -9.96 -5.78 -11.10
N ILE A 68 -10.36 -4.53 -11.44
CA ILE A 68 -9.73 -3.76 -12.51
C ILE A 68 -8.27 -3.45 -12.15
N ARG A 69 -8.03 -3.10 -10.89
CA ARG A 69 -6.68 -2.83 -10.40
C ARG A 69 -5.86 -4.12 -10.32
N ALA A 70 -6.44 -5.21 -9.81
CA ALA A 70 -5.80 -6.52 -9.80
C ALA A 70 -5.38 -6.96 -11.21
N ALA A 71 -6.24 -6.76 -12.23
CA ALA A 71 -5.91 -7.01 -13.62
C ALA A 71 -4.71 -6.18 -14.11
N LYS A 72 -4.66 -4.89 -13.77
CA LYS A 72 -3.55 -3.99 -14.13
C LYS A 72 -2.26 -4.40 -13.46
N LEU A 73 -2.28 -4.71 -12.16
CA LEU A 73 -1.11 -5.17 -11.40
C LEU A 73 -0.55 -6.49 -11.97
N ALA A 74 -1.43 -7.42 -12.31
CA ALA A 74 -1.07 -8.69 -12.93
C ALA A 74 -0.62 -8.55 -14.40
N GLY A 75 -0.78 -7.39 -15.03
CA GLY A 75 -0.49 -7.20 -16.46
C GLY A 75 -1.40 -8.07 -17.36
N VAL A 76 -2.66 -8.28 -16.95
CA VAL A 76 -3.64 -9.07 -17.71
C VAL A 76 -4.80 -8.20 -18.19
N SER A 77 -5.50 -8.66 -19.21
CA SER A 77 -6.64 -7.92 -19.78
C SER A 77 -7.80 -7.85 -18.78
N THR A 78 -8.33 -6.65 -18.57
CA THR A 78 -9.51 -6.42 -17.72
C THR A 78 -10.73 -7.19 -18.21
N GLY A 79 -10.93 -7.29 -19.54
CA GLY A 79 -12.01 -8.08 -20.11
C GLY A 79 -11.88 -9.58 -19.80
N GLY A 80 -10.66 -10.11 -19.73
CA GLY A 80 -10.40 -11.49 -19.31
C GLY A 80 -10.78 -11.72 -17.83
N VAL A 81 -10.40 -10.80 -16.95
CA VAL A 81 -10.74 -10.87 -15.52
C VAL A 81 -12.25 -10.67 -15.30
N SER A 82 -12.89 -9.76 -16.04
CA SER A 82 -14.35 -9.60 -16.00
C SER A 82 -15.08 -10.91 -16.37
N LYS A 83 -14.67 -11.59 -17.45
CA LYS A 83 -15.24 -12.88 -17.83
C LYS A 83 -14.97 -14.00 -16.84
N LEU A 84 -13.82 -13.94 -16.16
CA LEU A 84 -13.49 -14.87 -15.08
C LEU A 84 -14.44 -14.71 -13.88
N LEU A 85 -14.80 -13.47 -13.51
CA LEU A 85 -15.61 -13.17 -12.34
C LEU A 85 -17.13 -13.23 -12.62
N TYR A 86 -17.56 -12.68 -13.75
CA TYR A 86 -18.96 -12.38 -14.02
C TYR A 86 -19.51 -13.07 -15.28
N GLY A 87 -18.65 -13.67 -16.09
CA GLY A 87 -19.05 -14.23 -17.38
C GLY A 87 -19.09 -13.20 -18.50
N ASP A 88 -19.79 -13.52 -19.57
CA ASP A 88 -20.02 -12.64 -20.72
C ASP A 88 -21.54 -12.43 -20.83
N ASN A 89 -22.08 -11.50 -20.05
CA ASN A 89 -23.52 -11.23 -19.96
C ASN A 89 -24.16 -10.93 -21.31
N PRO A 90 -23.55 -10.12 -22.23
CA PRO A 90 -24.13 -9.90 -23.55
C PRO A 90 -24.32 -11.16 -24.38
N ARG A 91 -23.55 -12.23 -24.08
CA ARG A 91 -23.62 -13.52 -24.76
C ARG A 91 -24.31 -14.60 -23.93
N GLY A 92 -24.83 -14.27 -22.76
CA GLY A 92 -25.46 -15.24 -21.84
C GLY A 92 -24.51 -16.30 -21.28
N LEU A 93 -23.19 -16.02 -21.25
CA LEU A 93 -22.19 -16.99 -20.81
C LEU A 93 -21.87 -16.83 -19.33
N ALA A 94 -21.95 -17.92 -18.59
CA ALA A 94 -21.54 -18.00 -17.19
C ALA A 94 -20.03 -17.70 -16.99
N PRO A 95 -19.58 -17.43 -15.76
CA PRO A 95 -18.18 -17.24 -15.43
C PRO A 95 -17.30 -18.39 -15.94
N SER A 96 -16.11 -18.04 -16.44
CA SER A 96 -15.19 -19.01 -17.03
C SER A 96 -14.81 -20.11 -16.05
N LYS A 97 -15.02 -21.37 -16.39
CA LYS A 97 -14.62 -22.53 -15.55
C LYS A 97 -13.11 -22.78 -15.56
N ARG A 98 -12.41 -22.30 -16.59
CA ARG A 98 -10.98 -22.52 -16.80
C ARG A 98 -10.28 -21.24 -17.19
N VAL A 99 -9.01 -21.13 -16.81
CA VAL A 99 -8.13 -20.00 -17.12
C VAL A 99 -6.78 -20.50 -17.63
N ARG A 100 -6.08 -19.71 -18.43
CA ARG A 100 -4.72 -20.06 -18.88
C ARG A 100 -3.76 -20.07 -17.69
N PRO A 101 -2.83 -21.05 -17.57
CA PRO A 101 -1.89 -21.13 -16.45
C PRO A 101 -1.11 -19.85 -16.22
N GLU A 102 -0.61 -19.22 -17.29
CA GLU A 102 0.10 -17.95 -17.20
C GLU A 102 -0.76 -16.81 -16.59
N THR A 103 -2.03 -16.73 -16.98
CA THR A 103 -2.97 -15.74 -16.43
C THR A 103 -3.27 -16.02 -14.96
N ALA A 104 -3.42 -17.30 -14.61
CA ALA A 104 -3.63 -17.74 -13.24
C ALA A 104 -2.45 -17.34 -12.34
N LEU A 105 -1.23 -17.67 -12.76
CA LEU A 105 0.00 -17.35 -12.03
C LEU A 105 0.15 -15.83 -11.82
N LYS A 106 -0.08 -15.03 -12.87
CA LYS A 106 0.01 -13.57 -12.78
C LYS A 106 -1.02 -12.96 -11.81
N LEU A 107 -2.25 -13.48 -11.80
CA LEU A 107 -3.29 -13.00 -10.88
C LEU A 107 -3.03 -13.43 -9.45
N LEU A 108 -2.62 -14.68 -9.23
CA LEU A 108 -2.29 -15.23 -7.91
C LEU A 108 -1.05 -14.58 -7.29
N ALA A 109 -0.14 -14.03 -8.10
CA ALA A 109 1.03 -13.30 -7.62
C ALA A 109 0.72 -11.87 -7.12
N VAL A 110 -0.50 -11.37 -7.30
CA VAL A 110 -0.89 -10.06 -6.76
C VAL A 110 -1.18 -10.19 -5.27
N GLU A 111 -0.35 -9.59 -4.44
CA GLU A 111 -0.49 -9.63 -2.98
C GLU A 111 -1.38 -8.50 -2.45
N PRO A 112 -2.15 -8.75 -1.35
CA PRO A 112 -2.95 -7.75 -0.68
C PRO A 112 -2.08 -6.83 0.19
N THR A 113 -1.29 -5.96 -0.44
CA THR A 113 -0.40 -5.00 0.25
C THR A 113 -0.93 -3.57 0.14
N LEU A 114 -0.53 -2.70 1.07
CA LEU A 114 -0.84 -1.27 1.01
C LEU A 114 -0.35 -0.63 -0.30
N ASP A 115 0.77 -1.11 -0.85
CA ASP A 115 1.32 -0.61 -2.10
C ASP A 115 0.46 -0.95 -3.31
N ASN A 116 -0.26 -2.04 -3.23
CA ASN A 116 -1.18 -2.49 -4.26
C ASN A 116 -2.57 -1.86 -4.17
N LEU A 117 -2.89 -1.13 -3.08
CA LEU A 117 -4.15 -0.41 -2.96
C LEU A 117 -4.25 0.78 -3.93
N GLY A 118 -5.46 1.10 -4.33
CA GLY A 118 -5.74 2.31 -5.11
C GLY A 118 -5.44 3.58 -4.33
N GLY A 119 -4.92 4.63 -4.99
CA GLY A 119 -4.55 5.87 -4.31
C GLY A 119 -5.70 6.55 -3.55
N ARG A 120 -6.96 6.35 -3.98
CA ARG A 120 -8.17 6.86 -3.33
C ARG A 120 -8.79 5.91 -2.31
N THR A 121 -8.22 4.73 -2.10
CA THR A 121 -8.68 3.81 -1.04
C THR A 121 -8.42 4.46 0.30
N VAL A 122 -9.42 4.47 1.17
CA VAL A 122 -9.33 5.03 2.52
C VAL A 122 -8.83 3.94 3.46
N VAL A 123 -7.83 4.27 4.26
CA VAL A 123 -7.16 3.37 5.21
C VAL A 123 -6.98 4.04 6.55
N ASP A 124 -6.56 3.28 7.56
CA ASP A 124 -6.17 3.83 8.86
C ASP A 124 -5.09 4.91 8.71
N GLY A 125 -5.32 6.06 9.31
CA GLY A 125 -4.47 7.24 9.23
C GLY A 125 -3.54 7.40 10.43
N THR A 126 -3.52 6.47 11.38
CA THR A 126 -2.78 6.59 12.64
C THR A 126 -1.31 6.88 12.41
N GLY A 127 -0.64 6.08 11.61
CA GLY A 127 0.79 6.30 11.29
C GLY A 127 1.04 7.59 10.51
N THR A 128 0.12 7.95 9.60
CA THR A 128 0.20 9.22 8.86
C THR A 128 0.12 10.40 9.82
N ARG A 129 -0.84 10.40 10.71
CA ARG A 129 -1.02 11.43 11.73
C ARG A 129 0.20 11.56 12.64
N ARG A 130 0.72 10.44 13.16
CA ARG A 130 1.88 10.38 14.04
C ARG A 130 3.14 10.96 13.38
N ARG A 131 3.41 10.58 12.12
CA ARG A 131 4.54 11.13 11.36
C ARG A 131 4.45 12.63 11.15
N LEU A 132 3.29 13.15 10.74
CA LEU A 132 3.10 14.59 10.58
C LEU A 132 3.25 15.34 11.90
N GLN A 133 2.67 14.81 12.98
CA GLN A 133 2.78 15.40 14.32
C GLN A 133 4.22 15.39 14.82
N ALA A 134 4.98 14.34 14.61
CA ALA A 134 6.38 14.22 14.97
C ALA A 134 7.26 15.21 14.18
N LEU A 135 7.00 15.41 12.89
CA LEU A 135 7.69 16.44 12.11
C LEU A 135 7.39 17.86 12.63
N VAL A 136 6.15 18.14 13.04
CA VAL A 136 5.83 19.45 13.65
C VAL A 136 6.54 19.61 15.00
N TYR A 137 6.65 18.53 15.78
CA TYR A 137 7.44 18.54 17.01
C TYR A 137 8.92 18.82 16.76
N ALA A 138 9.48 18.32 15.67
CA ALA A 138 10.85 18.61 15.24
C ALA A 138 11.06 20.09 14.86
N GLY A 139 9.98 20.84 14.57
CA GLY A 139 10.00 22.24 14.21
C GLY A 139 9.58 22.57 12.78
N TRP A 140 9.15 21.57 12.01
CA TRP A 140 8.57 21.80 10.69
C TRP A 140 7.21 22.48 10.82
N THR A 141 7.04 23.63 10.16
CA THR A 141 5.73 24.31 10.18
C THR A 141 4.71 23.57 9.36
N GLN A 142 3.43 23.57 9.80
CA GLN A 142 2.35 22.94 9.04
C GLN A 142 2.22 23.51 7.62
N SER A 143 2.51 24.80 7.43
CA SER A 143 2.47 25.43 6.10
C SER A 143 3.57 24.90 5.18
N GLU A 144 4.78 24.67 5.71
CA GLU A 144 5.88 24.13 4.93
C GLU A 144 5.65 22.66 4.57
N LEU A 145 5.15 21.84 5.51
CA LEU A 145 4.78 20.47 5.25
C LEU A 145 3.66 20.39 4.20
N ALA A 146 2.62 21.21 4.31
CA ALA A 146 1.54 21.30 3.34
C ALA A 146 2.05 21.65 1.93
N ARG A 147 2.97 22.63 1.84
CA ARG A 147 3.59 23.04 0.58
C ARG A 147 4.39 21.90 -0.07
N ARG A 148 5.20 21.18 0.71
CA ARG A 148 5.97 20.03 0.23
C ARG A 148 5.07 18.89 -0.24
N MET A 149 3.94 18.67 0.41
CA MET A 149 2.91 17.69 0.02
C MET A 149 2.03 18.17 -1.14
N GLN A 150 2.22 19.38 -1.67
CA GLN A 150 1.34 20.03 -2.65
C GLN A 150 -0.14 20.03 -2.21
N MET A 151 -0.38 20.17 -0.92
CA MET A 151 -1.69 20.12 -0.28
C MET A 151 -2.08 21.52 0.19
N ASN A 152 -3.35 21.89 0.05
CA ASN A 152 -3.82 23.15 0.64
C ASN A 152 -3.86 23.03 2.18
N ARG A 153 -3.74 24.19 2.84
CA ARG A 153 -3.63 24.28 4.30
C ARG A 153 -4.84 23.68 5.03
N ALA A 154 -6.04 23.82 4.49
CA ALA A 154 -7.27 23.31 5.12
C ALA A 154 -7.28 21.78 5.12
N ASN A 155 -6.89 21.15 4.00
CA ASN A 155 -6.78 19.70 3.90
C ASN A 155 -5.66 19.17 4.81
N PHE A 156 -4.50 19.84 4.86
CA PHE A 156 -3.42 19.47 5.76
C PHE A 156 -3.87 19.49 7.23
N SER A 157 -4.57 20.56 7.65
CA SER A 157 -5.08 20.70 9.03
C SER A 157 -6.08 19.59 9.41
N LYS A 158 -6.82 19.03 8.43
CA LYS A 158 -7.66 17.87 8.65
C LYS A 158 -6.82 16.58 8.71
N THR A 159 -5.88 16.42 7.80
CA THR A 159 -5.04 15.20 7.68
C THR A 159 -4.22 14.95 8.95
N ILE A 160 -3.64 15.98 9.55
CA ILE A 160 -2.77 15.85 10.74
C ILE A 160 -3.51 15.37 12.00
N VAL A 161 -4.85 15.37 11.99
CA VAL A 161 -5.67 14.88 13.10
C VAL A 161 -6.62 13.76 12.70
N SER A 162 -6.68 13.40 11.42
CA SER A 162 -7.61 12.38 10.92
C SER A 162 -7.21 10.97 11.35
N SER A 163 -8.20 10.15 11.68
CA SER A 163 -8.04 8.71 11.89
C SER A 163 -8.05 7.91 10.59
N LEU A 164 -8.53 8.50 9.49
CA LEU A 164 -8.64 7.87 8.18
C LEU A 164 -8.00 8.76 7.12
N VAL A 165 -7.27 8.18 6.18
CA VAL A 165 -6.60 8.89 5.08
C VAL A 165 -6.67 8.10 3.79
N GLU A 166 -6.56 8.78 2.65
CA GLU A 166 -6.36 8.11 1.36
C GLU A 166 -4.94 7.52 1.27
N VAL A 167 -4.80 6.36 0.64
CA VAL A 167 -3.50 5.70 0.40
C VAL A 167 -2.49 6.62 -0.30
N ALA A 168 -2.94 7.47 -1.22
CA ALA A 168 -2.06 8.45 -1.86
C ALA A 168 -1.43 9.39 -0.82
N THR A 169 -2.23 9.92 0.11
CA THR A 169 -1.77 10.79 1.20
C THR A 169 -0.83 10.05 2.15
N LEU A 170 -1.17 8.81 2.53
CA LEU A 170 -0.32 7.96 3.37
C LEU A 170 1.07 7.79 2.74
N LYS A 171 1.14 7.43 1.46
CA LYS A 171 2.42 7.26 0.74
C LYS A 171 3.22 8.55 0.66
N THR A 172 2.56 9.67 0.38
CA THR A 172 3.21 10.99 0.36
C THR A 172 3.79 11.36 1.71
N VAL A 173 3.05 11.09 2.81
CA VAL A 173 3.53 11.39 4.18
C VAL A 173 4.69 10.47 4.58
N ARG A 174 4.66 9.19 4.22
CA ARG A 174 5.80 8.28 4.47
C ARG A 174 7.05 8.79 3.78
N ALA A 175 6.99 9.05 2.49
CA ALA A 175 8.12 9.57 1.73
C ALA A 175 8.65 10.91 2.29
N LEU A 176 7.74 11.82 2.66
CA LEU A 176 8.12 13.08 3.28
C LEU A 176 8.77 12.90 4.66
N TYR A 177 8.27 11.98 5.46
CA TYR A 177 8.84 11.66 6.76
C TYR A 177 10.25 11.08 6.61
N ASP A 178 10.45 10.14 5.69
CA ASP A 178 11.74 9.52 5.40
C ASP A 178 12.79 10.54 4.91
N GLU A 179 12.34 11.57 4.18
CA GLU A 179 13.18 12.69 3.75
C GLU A 179 13.58 13.60 4.92
N LEU A 180 12.64 13.90 5.85
CA LEU A 180 12.77 15.02 6.79
C LEU A 180 13.12 14.65 8.23
N TRP A 181 12.99 13.41 8.64
CA TRP A 181 13.08 13.03 10.05
C TRP A 181 14.45 13.30 10.70
N ARG A 182 15.52 13.33 9.90
CA ARG A 182 16.89 13.70 10.35
C ARG A 182 17.31 15.11 9.99
N VAL A 183 16.48 15.86 9.29
CA VAL A 183 16.83 17.18 8.79
C VAL A 183 16.43 18.24 9.80
N ASP A 184 17.34 19.13 10.18
CA ASP A 184 16.99 20.30 10.98
C ASP A 184 16.18 21.29 10.14
N PRO A 185 14.93 21.63 10.56
CA PRO A 185 14.08 22.56 9.83
C PRO A 185 14.72 23.93 9.61
N VAL A 186 15.54 24.42 10.55
CA VAL A 186 16.17 25.75 10.44
C VAL A 186 17.23 25.75 9.35
N THR A 187 18.06 24.74 9.30
CA THR A 187 19.07 24.59 8.21
C THR A 187 18.43 24.38 6.86
N ALA A 188 17.22 23.81 6.83
CA ALA A 188 16.41 23.61 5.63
C ALA A 188 15.56 24.86 5.23
N GLY A 189 15.79 26.01 5.87
CA GLY A 189 15.19 27.27 5.49
C GLY A 189 13.91 27.66 6.25
N VAL A 190 13.49 26.91 7.28
CA VAL A 190 12.40 27.34 8.17
C VAL A 190 12.94 28.40 9.13
N PRO A 191 12.36 29.61 9.20
CA PRO A 191 12.81 30.61 10.15
C PRO A 191 12.79 30.11 11.61
N ALA A 192 13.84 30.33 12.36
CA ALA A 192 14.01 29.80 13.72
C ALA A 192 12.81 30.11 14.65
N HIS A 193 12.28 31.33 14.63
CA HIS A 193 11.10 31.68 15.42
C HIS A 193 9.83 30.90 15.03
N ARG A 194 9.68 30.50 13.75
CA ARG A 194 8.57 29.69 13.28
C ARG A 194 8.76 28.20 13.64
N ALA A 195 9.98 27.69 13.59
CA ALA A 195 10.30 26.37 14.05
C ALA A 195 10.01 26.23 15.56
N GLU A 196 10.38 27.22 16.35
CA GLU A 196 10.07 27.26 17.78
C GLU A 196 8.56 27.34 18.05
N ALA A 197 7.82 28.16 17.29
CA ALA A 197 6.37 28.19 17.38
C ALA A 197 5.73 26.83 17.05
N ALA A 198 6.25 26.12 16.06
CA ALA A 198 5.78 24.75 15.71
C ALA A 198 6.02 23.77 16.87
N ARG A 199 7.20 23.78 17.49
CA ARG A 199 7.52 22.95 18.67
C ARG A 199 6.58 23.23 19.85
N ARG A 200 6.32 24.52 20.14
CA ARG A 200 5.37 24.90 21.20
C ARG A 200 3.96 24.39 20.95
N ILE A 201 3.48 24.48 19.69
CA ILE A 201 2.17 23.95 19.30
C ILE A 201 2.12 22.43 19.51
N ALA A 202 3.16 21.71 19.07
CA ALA A 202 3.24 20.26 19.21
C ALA A 202 3.25 19.84 20.69
N THR A 203 4.06 20.52 21.52
CA THR A 203 4.13 20.26 22.96
C THR A 203 2.79 20.52 23.65
N ALA A 204 2.13 21.66 23.35
CA ALA A 204 0.83 22.00 23.91
C ALA A 204 -0.28 20.99 23.54
N ARG A 205 -0.16 20.33 22.37
CA ARG A 205 -1.07 19.29 21.91
C ARG A 205 -0.69 17.88 22.38
N GLY A 206 0.41 17.73 23.10
CA GLY A 206 0.91 16.43 23.55
C GLY A 206 1.37 15.51 22.40
N TRP A 207 1.83 16.09 21.28
CA TRP A 207 2.37 15.32 20.17
C TRP A 207 3.75 14.77 20.51
N ALA A 208 4.00 13.52 20.18
CA ALA A 208 5.25 12.86 20.50
C ALA A 208 6.37 13.22 19.50
N PRO A 209 7.64 13.36 19.97
CA PRO A 209 8.78 13.57 19.10
C PRO A 209 9.06 12.34 18.22
N ILE A 210 9.88 12.53 17.19
CA ILE A 210 10.32 11.47 16.27
C ILE A 210 10.93 10.30 17.06
N GLY A 211 11.87 10.56 17.96
CA GLY A 211 12.58 9.53 18.73
C GLY A 211 11.74 8.79 19.77
N ALA A 212 10.45 9.13 19.93
CA ALA A 212 9.53 8.39 20.78
C ALA A 212 8.80 7.26 20.05
N TRP A 213 8.96 7.15 18.75
CA TRP A 213 8.30 6.15 17.93
C TRP A 213 9.31 5.09 17.45
N ASP A 214 8.94 3.84 17.60
CA ASP A 214 9.55 2.73 16.89
C ASP A 214 8.99 2.71 15.46
N ASP A 215 9.86 2.71 14.45
CA ASP A 215 9.48 2.78 13.04
C ASP A 215 8.58 1.60 12.62
N ASP A 216 8.81 0.41 13.21
CA ASP A 216 8.02 -0.78 12.94
C ASP A 216 6.62 -0.71 13.59
N ARG A 217 6.43 0.15 14.59
CA ARG A 217 5.19 0.24 15.36
C ARG A 217 4.44 1.55 15.21
N ILE A 218 4.99 2.54 14.53
CA ILE A 218 4.36 3.86 14.36
C ILE A 218 3.00 3.77 13.65
N ASP A 219 2.80 2.76 12.80
CA ASP A 219 1.55 2.50 12.09
C ASP A 219 0.54 1.65 12.89
N ASP A 220 0.95 0.96 13.95
CA ASP A 220 0.09 0.13 14.80
C ASP A 220 -0.80 1.02 15.69
N PRO A 221 -2.15 1.00 15.53
CA PRO A 221 -3.05 1.79 16.36
C PRO A 221 -2.91 1.53 17.87
N GLN A 222 -2.48 0.34 18.25
CA GLN A 222 -2.31 -0.07 19.65
C GLN A 222 -0.95 0.36 20.23
N ALA A 223 -0.01 0.82 19.38
CA ALA A 223 1.28 1.28 19.85
C ALA A 223 1.19 2.65 20.54
N PHE A 224 1.97 2.82 21.60
CA PHE A 224 2.14 4.06 22.32
C PHE A 224 3.58 4.58 22.18
N PRO A 225 3.78 5.92 22.17
CA PRO A 225 5.12 6.47 22.08
C PRO A 225 5.90 6.22 23.38
N ASP A 226 7.17 5.86 23.26
CA ASP A 226 8.10 5.83 24.40
C ASP A 226 8.79 7.19 24.58
N TRP A 227 8.19 8.05 25.39
CA TRP A 227 8.71 9.39 25.69
C TRP A 227 9.98 9.40 26.52
N THR A 228 10.26 8.32 27.24
CA THR A 228 11.21 8.32 28.35
C THR A 228 12.30 7.25 28.22
N GLY A 229 12.15 6.31 27.30
CA GLY A 229 12.92 5.07 27.22
C GLY A 229 12.54 4.06 28.30
N TRP A 230 11.52 4.39 29.15
CA TRP A 230 11.06 3.58 30.28
C TRP A 230 9.54 3.56 30.38
N CYS A 231 8.84 3.96 29.33
CA CYS A 231 7.38 3.97 29.36
C CYS A 231 6.80 2.56 29.62
N GLY A 232 5.71 2.48 30.38
CA GLY A 232 5.16 1.20 30.86
C GLY A 232 5.79 0.70 32.17
N THR A 233 6.67 1.50 32.80
CA THR A 233 7.26 1.18 34.12
C THR A 233 6.99 2.31 35.14
N PRO A 234 7.05 2.03 36.47
CA PRO A 234 6.94 3.06 37.50
C PRO A 234 7.98 4.18 37.32
N LYS A 235 9.20 3.84 36.90
CA LYS A 235 10.27 4.79 36.58
C LYS A 235 9.89 5.72 35.43
N GLY A 236 9.29 5.17 34.37
CA GLY A 236 8.84 5.94 33.22
C GLY A 236 7.84 7.03 33.60
N ARG A 237 6.87 6.71 34.47
CA ARG A 237 5.91 7.70 34.96
C ARG A 237 6.59 8.87 35.68
N SER A 238 7.52 8.60 36.57
CA SER A 238 8.27 9.64 37.30
C SER A 238 9.07 10.52 36.34
N ILE A 239 9.63 9.94 35.27
CA ILE A 239 10.34 10.69 34.26
C ILE A 239 9.40 11.62 33.48
N HIS A 240 8.17 11.21 33.11
CA HIS A 240 7.20 12.07 32.47
C HIS A 240 6.98 13.38 33.26
N TYR A 241 6.79 13.29 34.56
CA TYR A 241 6.63 14.48 35.41
C TYR A 241 7.89 15.33 35.44
N ARG A 242 9.08 14.70 35.55
CA ARG A 242 10.35 15.41 35.62
C ARG A 242 10.66 16.19 34.34
N ILE A 243 10.40 15.60 33.16
CA ILE A 243 10.65 16.26 31.86
C ILE A 243 9.43 17.04 31.33
N LYS A 244 8.35 17.10 32.13
CA LYS A 244 7.11 17.83 31.83
C LYS A 244 6.46 17.47 30.51
N VAL A 245 6.45 16.19 30.17
CA VAL A 245 5.73 15.66 29.02
C VAL A 245 4.45 14.92 29.44
N PRO A 246 3.43 14.80 28.58
CA PRO A 246 2.20 14.09 28.91
C PRO A 246 2.47 12.66 29.35
N VAL A 247 1.80 12.20 30.41
CA VAL A 247 1.91 10.81 30.85
C VAL A 247 1.22 9.92 29.82
N CYS A 248 1.97 9.01 29.18
CA CYS A 248 1.44 8.09 28.19
C CYS A 248 0.55 7.02 28.84
N GLN A 249 -0.29 6.36 28.02
CA GLN A 249 -1.24 5.38 28.53
C GLN A 249 -0.54 4.20 29.26
N PRO A 250 0.55 3.57 28.74
CA PRO A 250 1.25 2.53 29.48
C PRO A 250 1.71 2.97 30.88
N CYS A 251 2.18 4.23 31.04
CA CYS A 251 2.60 4.74 32.34
C CYS A 251 1.44 5.07 33.27
N ARG A 252 0.24 5.31 32.76
CA ARG A 252 -0.99 5.46 33.57
C ARG A 252 -1.46 4.08 34.06
N GLU A 253 -1.45 3.08 33.22
CA GLU A 253 -1.92 1.73 33.52
C GLU A 253 -1.06 1.00 34.55
N VAL A 254 0.27 1.18 34.53
CA VAL A 254 1.18 0.62 35.54
C VAL A 254 0.81 1.07 36.97
N HIS A 255 0.25 2.26 37.12
CA HIS A 255 -0.13 2.80 38.43
C HIS A 255 -1.56 2.36 38.87
N ALA A 256 -2.39 1.96 37.91
CA ALA A 256 -3.74 1.50 38.16
C ALA A 256 -3.79 0.00 38.58
N ARG A 257 -2.68 -0.74 38.39
CA ARG A 257 -2.58 -2.12 38.87
C ARG A 257 -2.36 -2.08 40.40
N PRO A 258 -3.24 -2.69 41.21
CA PRO A 258 -2.97 -2.86 42.66
C PRO A 258 -1.64 -3.63 42.79
N HIS A 259 -0.82 -3.25 43.76
CA HIS A 259 0.32 -4.07 44.17
C HIS A 259 -0.19 -5.50 44.45
N GLU A 260 0.01 -6.44 43.54
CA GLU A 260 0.01 -7.84 43.93
C GLU A 260 1.19 -8.02 44.89
N VAL A 261 0.87 -8.04 46.17
CA VAL A 261 1.81 -8.42 47.21
C VAL A 261 2.15 -9.86 46.91
N ALA A 262 3.38 -10.09 46.46
CA ALA A 262 3.92 -11.45 46.39
C ALA A 262 3.85 -12.08 47.75
N ALA A 263 2.99 -13.12 47.88
CA ALA A 263 2.92 -13.99 49.05
C ALA A 263 4.05 -15.04 48.98
#